data_270bf5b2c0e1f816614950301923fd81
#
_entry.id   270bf5b2c0e1f816614950301923fd81
#
_cell.length_a   1.000
_cell.length_b   1.000
_cell.length_c   1.000
_cell.angle_alpha   90.00
_cell.angle_beta   90.00
_cell.angle_gamma   90.00
#
_symmetry.space_group_name_H-M   'P 1'
#
loop_
_entity.id
_entity.type
_entity.pdbx_description
1 polymer ?
#
loop_
_entity_poly.entity_id
_entity_poly.type
_entity_poly.pdbx_seq_one_letter_code
_entity_poly.pdbx_strand_id
1 'polypeptide(L)'
;MWLSYAALLGRPRSGASTEKTHMASYTTSEVRGGLKVLLDGDPYAVIENEFVKPGKGQAFNRIKVRNLKTGRTIEKTFRSGESLEGADVVDTEMQFLYQEGDFWHFMQPESFEQYTADKSAVGDAAQWLKDGTVCIITLWNGSPLVVTPPPHVELKIIETDPGLRGDTATGGQKSAKVETGAVIRVPLFLNEGEVIRIDTRTGTYLSRAK
;
A
#
# COMPACT_ATOMS: atom_id res chain seq x y z
N MET A 1 24.03 -2.57 -63.85
CA MET A 1 25.05 -2.76 -62.84
C MET A 1 24.38 -2.63 -61.50
N TRP A 2 23.94 -3.75 -60.96
CA TRP A 2 23.17 -3.87 -59.72
C TRP A 2 24.13 -4.39 -58.64
N LEU A 3 24.37 -3.64 -57.60
CA LEU A 3 25.10 -4.09 -56.43
C LEU A 3 24.14 -4.20 -55.25
N SER A 4 23.91 -5.46 -54.87
CA SER A 4 23.23 -5.91 -53.67
C SER A 4 23.88 -5.36 -52.40
N TYR A 5 23.10 -4.72 -51.56
CA TYR A 5 23.42 -4.53 -50.14
C TYR A 5 22.71 -5.62 -49.34
N ALA A 6 23.45 -6.65 -48.98
CA ALA A 6 22.98 -7.72 -48.13
C ALA A 6 23.05 -7.27 -46.66
N ALA A 7 21.94 -7.49 -46.01
CA ALA A 7 21.66 -7.21 -44.61
C ALA A 7 22.64 -7.85 -43.62
N LEU A 8 23.13 -7.04 -42.68
CA LEU A 8 23.73 -7.51 -41.42
C LEU A 8 22.64 -7.51 -40.37
N LEU A 9 21.89 -8.61 -40.30
CA LEU A 9 20.98 -8.90 -39.18
C LEU A 9 21.82 -9.31 -37.95
N GLY A 10 22.04 -8.36 -37.08
CA GLY A 10 22.59 -8.63 -35.76
C GLY A 10 21.61 -9.50 -34.95
N ARG A 11 22.06 -10.71 -34.60
CA ARG A 11 21.36 -11.63 -33.68
C ARG A 11 21.06 -10.94 -32.35
N PRO A 12 19.87 -11.03 -31.81
CA PRO A 12 19.61 -10.60 -30.43
C PRO A 12 20.39 -11.55 -29.50
N ARG A 13 21.28 -10.98 -28.70
CA ARG A 13 21.89 -11.68 -27.57
C ARG A 13 20.78 -11.96 -26.55
N SER A 14 20.26 -13.16 -26.58
CA SER A 14 19.49 -13.73 -25.50
C SER A 14 20.47 -14.06 -24.36
N GLY A 15 20.56 -13.15 -23.43
CA GLY A 15 21.27 -13.29 -22.19
C GLY A 15 20.37 -12.75 -21.08
N ALA A 16 19.18 -13.33 -20.93
CA ALA A 16 18.43 -13.20 -19.70
C ALA A 16 19.18 -14.05 -18.66
N SER A 17 20.16 -13.42 -18.02
CA SER A 17 20.70 -13.89 -16.75
C SER A 17 19.55 -13.85 -15.77
N THR A 18 18.96 -15.02 -15.53
CA THR A 18 18.08 -15.25 -14.39
C THR A 18 18.99 -15.17 -13.15
N GLU A 19 19.31 -13.97 -12.70
CA GLU A 19 19.78 -13.80 -11.32
C GLU A 19 18.70 -14.39 -10.44
N LYS A 20 18.95 -15.60 -9.95
CA LYS A 20 18.24 -16.14 -8.80
C LYS A 20 18.56 -15.18 -7.66
N THR A 21 17.68 -14.20 -7.45
CA THR A 21 17.67 -13.40 -6.24
C THR A 21 17.67 -14.39 -5.10
N HIS A 22 18.77 -14.47 -4.37
CA HIS A 22 18.92 -15.34 -3.21
C HIS A 22 17.95 -14.78 -2.16
N MET A 23 16.72 -15.28 -2.14
CA MET A 23 15.73 -14.88 -1.15
C MET A 23 16.28 -15.25 0.23
N ALA A 24 16.34 -14.27 1.12
CA ALA A 24 16.83 -14.47 2.46
C ALA A 24 15.99 -15.54 3.15
N SER A 25 16.65 -16.50 3.81
CA SER A 25 15.97 -17.52 4.62
C SER A 25 16.18 -17.18 6.09
N TYR A 26 15.11 -17.14 6.85
CA TYR A 26 15.11 -16.81 8.27
C TYR A 26 14.73 -18.04 9.09
N THR A 27 15.53 -18.37 10.09
CA THR A 27 15.12 -19.37 11.08
C THR A 27 14.02 -18.80 11.99
N THR A 28 13.19 -19.66 12.59
CA THR A 28 12.10 -19.22 13.48
C THR A 28 12.58 -18.36 14.65
N SER A 29 13.86 -18.47 15.06
CA SER A 29 14.47 -17.64 16.10
C SER A 29 14.83 -16.23 15.64
N GLU A 30 15.02 -16.01 14.34
CA GLU A 30 15.33 -14.72 13.72
C GLU A 30 14.09 -13.96 13.31
N VAL A 31 12.96 -14.65 13.17
CA VAL A 31 11.70 -14.05 12.75
C VAL A 31 11.19 -13.08 13.82
N ARG A 32 10.99 -11.83 13.42
CA ARG A 32 10.50 -10.74 14.28
C ARG A 32 9.34 -10.00 13.62
N GLY A 33 8.56 -9.28 14.41
CA GLY A 33 7.53 -8.40 13.90
C GLY A 33 8.08 -7.41 12.84
N GLY A 34 7.35 -7.23 11.76
CA GLY A 34 7.74 -6.42 10.61
C GLY A 34 8.47 -7.15 9.49
N LEU A 35 9.06 -8.34 9.74
CA LEU A 35 9.67 -9.16 8.70
C LEU A 35 8.64 -9.59 7.65
N LYS A 36 9.07 -9.63 6.39
CA LYS A 36 8.27 -10.08 5.27
C LYS A 36 8.71 -11.50 4.88
N VAL A 37 7.78 -12.44 4.88
CA VAL A 37 8.05 -13.87 4.60
C VAL A 37 7.08 -14.40 3.54
N LEU A 38 7.54 -15.40 2.79
CA LEU A 38 6.70 -16.15 1.86
C LEU A 38 6.07 -17.34 2.59
N LEU A 39 4.76 -17.47 2.51
CA LEU A 39 4.04 -18.65 2.97
C LEU A 39 3.08 -19.08 1.85
N ASP A 40 3.23 -20.33 1.43
CA ASP A 40 2.40 -20.92 0.38
C ASP A 40 2.41 -20.11 -0.94
N GLY A 41 3.53 -19.40 -1.23
CA GLY A 41 3.71 -18.54 -2.42
C GLY A 41 3.14 -17.13 -2.31
N ASP A 42 2.56 -16.76 -1.17
CA ASP A 42 2.06 -15.41 -0.91
C ASP A 42 2.96 -14.65 0.07
N PRO A 43 3.07 -13.31 -0.09
CA PRO A 43 3.83 -12.47 0.83
C PRO A 43 3.01 -12.16 2.09
N TYR A 44 3.65 -12.34 3.24
CA TYR A 44 3.08 -12.05 4.56
C TYR A 44 4.00 -11.15 5.35
N ALA A 45 3.42 -10.24 6.13
CA ALA A 45 4.12 -9.50 7.16
C ALA A 45 3.96 -10.22 8.50
N VAL A 46 5.05 -10.44 9.19
CA VAL A 46 5.05 -10.99 10.56
C VAL A 46 4.54 -9.91 11.51
N ILE A 47 3.52 -10.23 12.29
CA ILE A 47 3.01 -9.36 13.36
C ILE A 47 3.70 -9.71 14.67
N GLU A 48 3.73 -11.01 15.02
CA GLU A 48 4.21 -11.49 16.31
C GLU A 48 4.83 -12.88 16.15
N ASN A 49 5.85 -13.17 16.95
CA ASN A 49 6.47 -14.49 17.05
C ASN A 49 6.59 -14.84 18.53
N GLU A 50 5.86 -15.85 18.96
CA GLU A 50 5.87 -16.39 20.30
C GLU A 50 6.60 -17.74 20.32
N PHE A 51 7.68 -17.83 21.12
CA PHE A 51 8.37 -19.08 21.34
C PHE A 51 7.68 -19.85 22.48
N VAL A 52 7.21 -21.07 22.21
CA VAL A 52 6.51 -21.90 23.16
C VAL A 52 7.35 -23.15 23.47
N LYS A 53 7.70 -23.34 24.76
CA LYS A 53 8.39 -24.51 25.25
C LYS A 53 7.44 -25.27 26.15
N PRO A 54 6.73 -26.31 25.63
CA PRO A 54 5.84 -27.14 26.43
C PRO A 54 6.65 -27.99 27.44
N GLY A 55 6.04 -28.27 28.58
CA GLY A 55 6.69 -29.13 29.59
C GLY A 55 6.96 -30.58 29.12
N LYS A 56 6.20 -31.05 28.12
CA LYS A 56 6.41 -32.32 27.39
C LYS A 56 6.24 -32.03 25.90
N GLY A 57 7.23 -32.41 25.08
CA GLY A 57 7.20 -32.26 23.63
C GLY A 57 8.29 -31.31 23.12
N GLN A 58 8.32 -31.15 21.80
CA GLN A 58 9.29 -30.27 21.12
C GLN A 58 8.85 -28.79 21.23
N ALA A 59 9.81 -27.88 21.37
CA ALA A 59 9.57 -26.45 21.31
C ALA A 59 9.11 -26.04 19.90
N PHE A 60 8.25 -25.06 19.85
CA PHE A 60 7.72 -24.53 18.60
C PHE A 60 7.55 -23.00 18.68
N ASN A 61 7.47 -22.39 17.51
CA ASN A 61 7.15 -20.97 17.40
C ASN A 61 5.73 -20.81 16.85
N ARG A 62 4.95 -19.98 17.53
CA ARG A 62 3.64 -19.55 17.07
C ARG A 62 3.80 -18.18 16.44
N ILE A 63 3.61 -18.12 15.12
CA ILE A 63 3.86 -16.90 14.36
C ILE A 63 2.53 -16.38 13.80
N LYS A 64 2.20 -15.17 14.20
CA LYS A 64 1.04 -14.44 13.69
C LYS A 64 1.46 -13.58 12.51
N VAL A 65 0.84 -13.81 11.36
CA VAL A 65 1.20 -13.17 10.10
C VAL A 65 -0.01 -12.55 9.42
N ARG A 66 0.20 -11.46 8.72
CA ARG A 66 -0.82 -10.79 7.92
C ARG A 66 -0.47 -10.94 6.44
N ASN A 67 -1.39 -11.53 5.67
CA ASN A 67 -1.26 -11.61 4.22
C ASN A 67 -1.29 -10.20 3.61
N LEU A 68 -0.30 -9.87 2.79
CA LEU A 68 -0.16 -8.53 2.22
C LEU A 68 -1.12 -8.30 1.03
N LYS A 69 -1.60 -9.35 0.37
CA LYS A 69 -2.58 -9.24 -0.71
C LYS A 69 -4.01 -9.06 -0.19
N THR A 70 -4.38 -9.83 0.82
CA THR A 70 -5.77 -9.91 1.29
C THR A 70 -6.03 -9.16 2.60
N GLY A 71 -4.97 -8.73 3.29
CA GLY A 71 -5.05 -8.11 4.62
C GLY A 71 -5.42 -9.08 5.76
N ARG A 72 -5.73 -10.35 5.46
CA ARG A 72 -6.15 -11.35 6.46
C ARG A 72 -4.99 -11.72 7.38
N THR A 73 -5.29 -11.79 8.66
CA THR A 73 -4.33 -12.26 9.69
C THR A 73 -4.61 -13.73 9.98
N ILE A 74 -3.54 -14.52 9.98
CA ILE A 74 -3.56 -15.94 10.35
C ILE A 74 -2.46 -16.23 11.36
N GLU A 75 -2.59 -17.32 12.08
CA GLU A 75 -1.58 -17.83 12.99
C GLU A 75 -1.12 -19.21 12.49
N LYS A 76 0.19 -19.39 12.35
CA LYS A 76 0.82 -20.66 11.97
C LYS A 76 1.83 -21.08 13.02
N THR A 77 1.94 -22.39 13.23
CA THR A 77 2.91 -22.98 14.15
C THR A 77 4.04 -23.63 13.35
N PHE A 78 5.27 -23.30 13.71
CA PHE A 78 6.50 -23.80 13.10
C PHE A 78 7.34 -24.52 14.14
N ARG A 79 8.04 -25.57 13.77
CA ARG A 79 8.99 -26.21 14.66
C ARG A 79 10.14 -25.26 14.99
N SER A 80 10.67 -25.34 16.20
CA SER A 80 11.86 -24.54 16.56
C SER A 80 13.03 -24.91 15.64
N GLY A 81 13.64 -23.90 15.00
CA GLY A 81 14.72 -24.06 14.01
C GLY A 81 14.25 -24.28 12.57
N GLU A 82 12.96 -24.33 12.30
CA GLU A 82 12.42 -24.33 10.94
C GLU A 82 12.73 -23.00 10.23
N SER A 83 13.01 -23.07 8.93
CA SER A 83 13.33 -21.87 8.14
C SER A 83 12.13 -21.40 7.35
N LEU A 84 11.93 -20.08 7.34
CA LEU A 84 10.96 -19.39 6.51
C LEU A 84 11.70 -18.62 5.41
N GLU A 85 11.15 -18.66 4.20
CA GLU A 85 11.66 -17.91 3.07
C GLU A 85 11.27 -16.43 3.20
N GLY A 86 12.23 -15.52 2.99
CA GLY A 86 11.95 -14.08 2.95
C GLY A 86 11.20 -13.71 1.70
N ALA A 87 10.24 -12.79 1.80
CA ALA A 87 9.57 -12.21 0.65
C ALA A 87 10.34 -10.98 0.17
N ASP A 88 10.54 -10.85 -1.15
CA ASP A 88 11.08 -9.64 -1.77
C ASP A 88 10.00 -8.55 -1.80
N VAL A 89 9.84 -7.90 -0.67
CA VAL A 89 8.86 -6.83 -0.47
C VAL A 89 9.58 -5.58 0.01
N VAL A 90 9.45 -4.52 -0.76
CA VAL A 90 10.05 -3.21 -0.49
C VAL A 90 8.95 -2.15 -0.38
N ASP A 91 9.01 -1.34 0.66
CA ASP A 91 8.16 -0.17 0.82
C ASP A 91 8.89 1.06 0.25
N THR A 92 8.31 1.71 -0.74
CA THR A 92 8.92 2.85 -1.47
C THR A 92 7.98 4.04 -1.48
N GLU A 93 8.50 5.23 -1.21
CA GLU A 93 7.75 6.47 -1.36
C GLU A 93 7.61 6.82 -2.84
N MET A 94 6.37 7.07 -3.28
CA MET A 94 6.07 7.46 -4.64
C MET A 94 5.01 8.54 -4.67
N GLN A 95 5.10 9.40 -5.66
CA GLN A 95 4.14 10.46 -5.90
C GLN A 95 3.04 9.96 -6.84
N PHE A 96 1.77 10.14 -6.45
CA PHE A 96 0.64 9.91 -7.34
C PHE A 96 0.62 10.96 -8.44
N LEU A 97 0.47 10.51 -9.69
CA LEU A 97 0.41 11.35 -10.87
C LEU A 97 -1.03 11.55 -11.35
N TYR A 98 -1.66 10.46 -11.77
CA TYR A 98 -3.03 10.47 -12.30
C TYR A 98 -3.65 9.07 -12.28
N GLN A 99 -4.95 9.03 -12.51
CA GLN A 99 -5.73 7.81 -12.70
C GLN A 99 -6.18 7.69 -14.15
N GLU A 100 -6.05 6.50 -14.72
CA GLU A 100 -6.57 6.14 -16.03
C GLU A 100 -7.40 4.85 -15.94
N GLY A 101 -8.70 4.97 -16.01
CA GLY A 101 -9.62 3.85 -15.81
C GLY A 101 -9.47 3.20 -14.42
N ASP A 102 -9.16 1.91 -14.39
CA ASP A 102 -8.92 1.15 -13.16
C ASP A 102 -7.43 1.08 -12.75
N PHE A 103 -6.61 1.98 -13.30
CA PHE A 103 -5.17 2.05 -13.04
C PHE A 103 -4.77 3.40 -12.48
N TRP A 104 -3.89 3.39 -11.49
CA TRP A 104 -3.30 4.57 -10.85
C TRP A 104 -1.80 4.60 -11.14
N HIS A 105 -1.31 5.73 -11.61
CA HIS A 105 0.08 5.93 -12.01
C HIS A 105 0.82 6.69 -10.92
N PHE A 106 1.97 6.14 -10.54
CA PHE A 106 2.84 6.69 -9.52
C PHE A 106 4.24 6.86 -10.08
N MET A 107 5.01 7.78 -9.52
CA MET A 107 6.39 8.03 -9.90
C MET A 107 7.27 8.07 -8.66
N GLN A 108 8.39 7.38 -8.72
CA GLN A 108 9.42 7.48 -7.69
C GLN A 108 10.18 8.81 -7.89
N PRO A 109 10.23 9.71 -6.87
CA PRO A 109 10.81 11.05 -7.04
C PRO A 109 12.30 11.07 -7.38
N GLU A 110 13.07 10.06 -6.94
CA GLU A 110 14.51 10.02 -7.14
C GLU A 110 14.91 9.46 -8.51
N SER A 111 14.29 8.36 -8.95
CA SER A 111 14.62 7.66 -10.20
C SER A 111 13.75 8.08 -11.38
N PHE A 112 12.62 8.76 -11.13
CA PHE A 112 11.57 9.09 -12.11
C PHE A 112 10.94 7.84 -12.77
N GLU A 113 11.17 6.68 -12.21
CA GLU A 113 10.51 5.46 -12.66
C GLU A 113 9.01 5.51 -12.33
N GLN A 114 8.22 5.05 -13.28
CA GLN A 114 6.77 5.03 -13.16
C GLN A 114 6.27 3.61 -12.87
N TYR A 115 5.31 3.54 -11.96
CA TYR A 115 4.66 2.31 -11.55
C TYR A 115 3.16 2.44 -11.71
N THR A 116 2.52 1.38 -12.15
CA THR A 116 1.08 1.33 -12.32
C THR A 116 0.48 0.35 -11.32
N ALA A 117 -0.41 0.84 -10.47
CA ALA A 117 -1.16 0.04 -9.50
C ALA A 117 -2.59 -0.17 -10.00
N ASP A 118 -3.10 -1.37 -9.85
CA ASP A 118 -4.48 -1.71 -10.14
C ASP A 118 -5.42 -1.39 -8.96
N LYS A 119 -6.71 -1.52 -9.18
CA LYS A 119 -7.75 -1.27 -8.17
C LYS A 119 -7.59 -2.13 -6.92
N SER A 120 -7.02 -3.34 -7.02
CA SER A 120 -6.83 -4.22 -5.87
C SER A 120 -5.70 -3.74 -4.97
N ALA A 121 -4.64 -3.20 -5.55
CA ALA A 121 -3.51 -2.62 -4.82
C ALA A 121 -3.86 -1.27 -4.18
N VAL A 122 -4.68 -0.45 -4.84
CA VAL A 122 -5.06 0.88 -4.36
C VAL A 122 -6.19 0.80 -3.33
N GLY A 123 -7.19 -0.04 -3.55
CA GLY A 123 -8.32 -0.23 -2.62
C GLY A 123 -8.94 1.09 -2.16
N ASP A 124 -9.14 1.19 -0.83
CA ASP A 124 -9.74 2.38 -0.20
C ASP A 124 -8.85 3.63 -0.25
N ALA A 125 -7.56 3.49 -0.60
CA ALA A 125 -6.66 4.63 -0.73
C ALA A 125 -7.09 5.57 -1.87
N ALA A 126 -7.78 5.04 -2.91
CA ALA A 126 -8.21 5.81 -4.08
C ALA A 126 -8.94 7.11 -3.74
N GLN A 127 -9.78 7.08 -2.70
CA GLN A 127 -10.57 8.25 -2.26
C GLN A 127 -9.73 9.39 -1.65
N TRP A 128 -8.46 9.13 -1.35
CA TRP A 128 -7.54 10.10 -0.73
C TRP A 128 -6.45 10.60 -1.67
N LEU A 129 -6.37 10.02 -2.89
CA LEU A 129 -5.33 10.35 -3.85
C LEU A 129 -5.70 11.61 -4.63
N LYS A 130 -4.86 12.62 -4.51
CA LYS A 130 -4.85 13.86 -5.30
C LYS A 130 -3.50 13.97 -5.99
N ASP A 131 -3.46 14.60 -7.16
CA ASP A 131 -2.22 14.85 -7.89
C ASP A 131 -1.13 15.39 -6.98
N GLY A 132 0.03 14.78 -7.02
CA GLY A 132 1.16 15.14 -6.19
C GLY A 132 1.17 14.50 -4.79
N THR A 133 0.14 13.73 -4.40
CA THR A 133 0.13 13.04 -3.10
C THR A 133 1.24 12.02 -3.02
N VAL A 134 2.09 12.14 -1.99
CA VAL A 134 3.15 11.16 -1.72
C VAL A 134 2.57 10.01 -0.90
N CYS A 135 2.71 8.80 -1.42
CA CYS A 135 2.21 7.56 -0.83
C CYS A 135 3.36 6.58 -0.59
N ILE A 136 3.18 5.66 0.34
CA ILE A 136 4.05 4.49 0.46
C ILE A 136 3.45 3.37 -0.37
N ILE A 137 4.22 2.90 -1.35
CA ILE A 137 3.84 1.76 -2.19
C ILE A 137 4.66 0.56 -1.78
N THR A 138 3.96 -0.49 -1.33
CA THR A 138 4.55 -1.78 -1.07
C THR A 138 4.70 -2.52 -2.39
N LEU A 139 5.93 -2.71 -2.84
CA LEU A 139 6.28 -3.50 -4.02
C LEU A 139 6.55 -4.94 -3.62
N TRP A 140 6.07 -5.89 -4.38
CA TRP A 140 6.41 -7.31 -4.29
C TRP A 140 6.93 -7.78 -5.64
N ASN A 141 8.19 -8.25 -5.64
CA ASN A 141 8.90 -8.59 -6.89
C ASN A 141 8.83 -7.44 -7.93
N GLY A 142 8.99 -6.20 -7.47
CA GLY A 142 8.94 -5.01 -8.31
C GLY A 142 7.54 -4.54 -8.76
N SER A 143 6.47 -5.25 -8.40
CA SER A 143 5.10 -4.88 -8.76
C SER A 143 4.35 -4.27 -7.58
N PRO A 144 3.55 -3.19 -7.78
CA PRO A 144 2.73 -2.62 -6.72
C PRO A 144 1.74 -3.63 -6.14
N LEU A 145 1.78 -3.82 -4.83
CA LEU A 145 0.92 -4.75 -4.10
C LEU A 145 -0.10 -4.02 -3.23
N VAL A 146 0.35 -2.96 -2.55
CA VAL A 146 -0.49 -2.15 -1.66
C VAL A 146 -0.07 -0.69 -1.77
N VAL A 147 -1.06 0.20 -1.90
CA VAL A 147 -0.87 1.65 -1.85
C VAL A 147 -1.36 2.15 -0.49
N THR A 148 -0.48 2.77 0.27
CA THR A 148 -0.79 3.36 1.57
C THR A 148 -0.71 4.88 1.45
N PRO A 149 -1.84 5.60 1.58
CA PRO A 149 -1.85 7.06 1.54
C PRO A 149 -1.18 7.63 2.79
N PRO A 150 -0.76 8.90 2.78
CA PRO A 150 -0.26 9.55 3.98
C PRO A 150 -1.35 9.55 5.06
N PRO A 151 -0.98 9.57 6.36
CA PRO A 151 -1.96 9.50 7.45
C PRO A 151 -2.94 10.68 7.48
N HIS A 152 -2.57 11.77 6.85
CA HIS A 152 -3.39 12.98 6.72
C HIS A 152 -3.30 13.53 5.32
N VAL A 153 -4.44 13.98 4.77
CA VAL A 153 -4.53 14.66 3.48
C VAL A 153 -5.27 15.99 3.63
N GLU A 154 -4.93 16.94 2.77
CA GLU A 154 -5.60 18.23 2.68
C GLU A 154 -6.40 18.28 1.39
N LEU A 155 -7.74 18.29 1.52
CA LEU A 155 -8.66 18.24 0.39
C LEU A 155 -9.66 19.38 0.47
N LYS A 156 -10.02 19.91 -0.70
CA LYS A 156 -11.01 20.98 -0.85
C LYS A 156 -12.43 20.40 -0.83
N ILE A 157 -13.32 21.04 -0.08
CA ILE A 157 -14.75 20.75 -0.11
C ILE A 157 -15.32 21.30 -1.42
N ILE A 158 -15.92 20.44 -2.23
CA ILE A 158 -16.56 20.82 -3.51
C ILE A 158 -18.08 20.88 -3.42
N GLU A 159 -18.68 20.21 -2.44
CA GLU A 159 -20.12 20.16 -2.23
C GLU A 159 -20.43 19.90 -0.75
N THR A 160 -21.39 20.61 -0.18
CA THR A 160 -21.85 20.34 1.20
C THR A 160 -23.28 20.84 1.38
N ASP A 161 -24.04 20.12 2.24
CA ASP A 161 -25.38 20.55 2.59
C ASP A 161 -25.36 21.89 3.35
N PRO A 162 -26.37 22.75 3.18
CA PRO A 162 -26.53 23.91 4.02
C PRO A 162 -26.73 23.48 5.48
N GLY A 163 -25.94 24.02 6.40
CA GLY A 163 -26.08 23.76 7.83
C GLY A 163 -27.43 24.29 8.34
N LEU A 164 -28.38 23.40 8.59
CA LEU A 164 -29.68 23.81 9.16
C LEU A 164 -29.50 24.20 10.63
N ARG A 165 -29.97 25.43 10.98
CA ARG A 165 -30.09 25.88 12.38
C ARG A 165 -31.17 25.04 13.07
N GLY A 166 -30.78 24.08 13.88
CA GLY A 166 -31.71 23.21 14.61
C GLY A 166 -31.07 21.93 15.10
N ASP A 167 -30.00 21.49 14.46
CA ASP A 167 -29.32 20.22 14.72
C ASP A 167 -28.16 20.36 15.73
N THR A 168 -28.19 21.38 16.55
CA THR A 168 -27.09 21.75 17.47
C THR A 168 -27.04 20.93 18.76
N ALA A 169 -28.06 20.12 19.05
CA ALA A 169 -28.16 19.39 20.33
C ALA A 169 -27.13 18.26 20.52
N THR A 170 -26.46 17.82 19.43
CA THR A 170 -25.50 16.70 19.44
C THR A 170 -24.22 16.99 18.68
N GLY A 171 -23.71 18.25 18.68
CA GLY A 171 -22.50 18.57 17.92
C GLY A 171 -22.70 18.33 16.41
N GLY A 172 -23.71 18.98 15.83
CA GLY A 172 -24.21 18.75 14.48
C GLY A 172 -23.11 18.64 13.43
N GLN A 173 -23.13 17.57 12.66
CA GLN A 173 -22.26 17.32 11.52
C GLN A 173 -23.11 17.21 10.26
N LYS A 174 -22.55 17.65 9.14
CA LYS A 174 -23.14 17.52 7.80
C LYS A 174 -22.24 16.72 6.88
N SER A 175 -22.80 16.23 5.79
CA SER A 175 -22.03 15.57 4.74
C SER A 175 -21.31 16.63 3.89
N ALA A 176 -20.07 16.36 3.53
CA ALA A 176 -19.30 17.14 2.60
C ALA A 176 -18.58 16.22 1.62
N LYS A 177 -18.64 16.55 0.34
CA LYS A 177 -17.90 15.87 -0.72
C LYS A 177 -16.65 16.68 -1.01
N VAL A 178 -15.51 16.01 -1.03
CA VAL A 178 -14.22 16.62 -1.30
C VAL A 178 -13.79 16.39 -2.76
N GLU A 179 -12.78 17.13 -3.21
CA GLU A 179 -12.31 17.16 -4.61
C GLU A 179 -11.95 15.80 -5.20
N THR A 180 -11.58 14.83 -4.37
CA THR A 180 -11.32 13.43 -4.79
C THR A 180 -12.59 12.60 -4.94
N GLY A 181 -13.77 13.15 -4.60
CA GLY A 181 -15.05 12.47 -4.64
C GLY A 181 -15.44 11.76 -3.34
N ALA A 182 -14.55 11.70 -2.34
CA ALA A 182 -14.88 11.13 -1.04
C ALA A 182 -15.94 11.96 -0.31
N VAL A 183 -16.85 11.28 0.41
CA VAL A 183 -17.87 11.92 1.24
C VAL A 183 -17.53 11.69 2.70
N ILE A 184 -17.39 12.77 3.45
CA ILE A 184 -17.03 12.72 4.88
C ILE A 184 -18.01 13.53 5.73
N ARG A 185 -18.00 13.27 7.03
CA ARG A 185 -18.75 14.05 8.02
C ARG A 185 -17.91 15.23 8.51
N VAL A 186 -18.49 16.43 8.42
CA VAL A 186 -17.80 17.68 8.82
C VAL A 186 -18.69 18.52 9.73
N PRO A 187 -18.12 19.41 10.58
CA PRO A 187 -18.87 20.37 11.35
C PRO A 187 -19.74 21.30 10.49
N LEU A 188 -20.87 21.75 11.03
CA LEU A 188 -21.86 22.58 10.31
C LEU A 188 -21.30 23.91 9.77
N PHE A 189 -20.27 24.46 10.40
CA PHE A 189 -19.69 25.76 10.06
C PHE A 189 -18.77 25.76 8.83
N LEU A 190 -18.44 24.56 8.27
CA LEU A 190 -17.61 24.47 7.09
C LEU A 190 -18.42 24.67 5.82
N ASN A 191 -17.83 25.34 4.85
CA ASN A 191 -18.47 25.73 3.58
C ASN A 191 -17.73 25.14 2.38
N GLU A 192 -18.39 25.16 1.24
CA GLU A 192 -17.77 24.86 -0.04
C GLU A 192 -16.57 25.79 -0.29
N GLY A 193 -15.53 25.25 -0.92
CA GLY A 193 -14.30 25.97 -1.22
C GLY A 193 -13.26 25.94 -0.10
N GLU A 194 -13.63 25.54 1.13
CA GLU A 194 -12.67 25.41 2.24
C GLU A 194 -11.81 24.16 2.07
N VAL A 195 -10.52 24.29 2.41
CA VAL A 195 -9.58 23.17 2.45
C VAL A 195 -9.54 22.61 3.88
N ILE A 196 -9.70 21.31 3.99
CA ILE A 196 -9.77 20.63 5.27
C ILE A 196 -8.74 19.51 5.34
N ARG A 197 -8.24 19.27 6.54
CA ARG A 197 -7.35 18.16 6.87
C ARG A 197 -8.16 16.97 7.38
N ILE A 198 -7.91 15.81 6.80
CA ILE A 198 -8.64 14.56 7.04
C ILE A 198 -7.66 13.49 7.47
N ASP A 199 -8.02 12.67 8.47
CA ASP A 199 -7.32 11.41 8.78
C ASP A 199 -7.76 10.34 7.77
N THR A 200 -6.82 9.84 7.00
CA THR A 200 -7.10 8.88 5.90
C THR A 200 -7.49 7.48 6.39
N ARG A 201 -7.13 7.12 7.63
CA ARG A 201 -7.43 5.80 8.21
C ARG A 201 -8.86 5.70 8.72
N THR A 202 -9.39 6.82 9.22
CA THR A 202 -10.73 6.88 9.81
C THR A 202 -11.74 7.63 8.94
N GLY A 203 -11.26 8.38 7.93
CA GLY A 203 -12.09 9.27 7.12
C GLY A 203 -12.67 10.45 7.91
N THR A 204 -12.04 10.84 9.02
CA THR A 204 -12.56 11.87 9.90
C THR A 204 -11.92 13.23 9.66
N TYR A 205 -12.73 14.28 9.74
CA TYR A 205 -12.25 15.65 9.75
C TYR A 205 -11.40 15.93 10.98
N LEU A 206 -10.25 16.56 10.80
CA LEU A 206 -9.35 16.98 11.89
C LEU A 206 -9.36 18.49 12.12
N SER A 207 -9.13 19.27 11.07
CA SER A 207 -9.04 20.72 11.16
C SER A 207 -9.22 21.39 9.79
N ARG A 208 -9.37 22.69 9.76
CA ARG A 208 -9.13 23.49 8.54
C ARG A 208 -7.65 23.46 8.21
N ALA A 209 -7.32 23.35 6.92
CA ALA A 209 -5.98 23.64 6.44
C ALA A 209 -5.74 25.17 6.53
N LYS A 210 -4.52 25.55 6.82
CA LYS A 210 -4.13 26.97 6.91
C LYS A 210 -3.76 27.51 5.53
#